data_3d218f4703a453e2c51b3cfbe643922d
#
_entry.id   3d218f4703a453e2c51b3cfbe643922d
#
_cell.length_a   1.000
_cell.length_b   1.000
_cell.length_c   1.000
_cell.angle_alpha   90.00
_cell.angle_beta   90.00
_cell.angle_gamma   90.00
#
_symmetry.space_group_name_H-M   'P 1'
#
loop_
_entity.id
_entity.type
_entity.pdbx_description
1 polymer ?
#
loop_
_entity_poly.entity_id
_entity_poly.type
_entity_poly.pdbx_seq_one_letter_code
_entity_poly.pdbx_strand_id
1 'polypeptide(L)'
;MRVLICAGRNYADNRRCRQALDDLQRQQPIHVLIHGGSQHLGGDIEAWAREHGADIVRYPPNWQLHGKLAERLRNVFMLRDSRPDTVLALPGGDDTEELLARARGAGIAVVCSRQPWAGKTPTHSFLPRRE
;
A
#
# COMPACT_ATOMS: atom_id res chain seq x y z
N MET A 1 10.37 10.83 -1.67
CA MET A 1 9.44 10.25 -2.67
C MET A 1 8.02 10.22 -2.16
N ARG A 2 7.08 10.08 -3.06
CA ARG A 2 5.66 9.97 -2.75
C ARG A 2 5.28 8.49 -2.79
N VAL A 3 4.75 7.97 -1.70
CA VAL A 3 4.44 6.53 -1.58
C VAL A 3 2.96 6.32 -1.31
N LEU A 4 2.33 5.51 -2.15
CA LEU A 4 0.95 5.06 -1.92
C LEU A 4 1.03 3.67 -1.30
N ILE A 5 0.48 3.52 -0.09
CA ILE A 5 0.44 2.22 0.57
C ILE A 5 -0.97 1.64 0.47
N CYS A 6 -1.07 0.38 0.08
CA CYS A 6 -2.35 -0.31 -0.05
C CYS A 6 -2.30 -1.70 0.55
N ALA A 7 -3.48 -2.17 0.97
CA ALA A 7 -3.64 -3.48 1.59
C ALA A 7 -5.10 -3.90 1.45
N GLY A 8 -5.38 -5.17 1.73
CA GLY A 8 -6.75 -5.65 1.77
C GLY A 8 -7.54 -5.01 2.90
N ARG A 9 -8.87 -4.97 2.74
CA ARG A 9 -9.77 -4.30 3.70
C ARG A 9 -9.57 -4.81 5.13
N ASN A 10 -9.35 -6.09 5.29
CA ASN A 10 -9.26 -6.72 6.62
C ASN A 10 -7.83 -6.99 7.05
N TYR A 11 -6.85 -6.57 6.28
CA TYR A 11 -5.46 -6.76 6.65
C TYR A 11 -5.13 -5.88 7.85
N ALA A 12 -4.58 -6.47 8.90
CA ALA A 12 -4.40 -5.78 10.17
C ALA A 12 -3.02 -5.99 10.81
N ASP A 13 -2.06 -6.46 10.04
CA ASP A 13 -0.71 -6.69 10.59
C ASP A 13 0.08 -5.38 10.63
N ASN A 14 -0.10 -4.63 11.70
CA ASN A 14 0.51 -3.32 11.87
C ASN A 14 2.04 -3.40 11.94
N ARG A 15 2.56 -4.46 12.54
CA ARG A 15 4.01 -4.64 12.63
C ARG A 15 4.61 -4.79 11.23
N ARG A 16 4.00 -5.63 10.40
CA ARG A 16 4.47 -5.83 9.03
C ARG A 16 4.39 -4.54 8.22
N CYS A 17 3.31 -3.78 8.42
CA CYS A 17 3.12 -2.51 7.76
C CYS A 17 4.25 -1.54 8.11
N ARG A 18 4.56 -1.39 9.39
CA ARG A 18 5.64 -0.51 9.84
C ARG A 18 7.00 -1.00 9.33
N GLN A 19 7.22 -2.30 9.35
CA GLN A 19 8.47 -2.88 8.84
C GLN A 19 8.67 -2.54 7.37
N ALA A 20 7.60 -2.68 6.57
CA ALA A 20 7.68 -2.38 5.14
C ALA A 20 7.97 -0.90 4.90
N LEU A 21 7.36 -0.01 5.68
CA LEU A 21 7.62 1.43 5.58
C LEU A 21 9.06 1.75 5.98
N ASP A 22 9.56 1.13 7.05
CA ASP A 22 10.93 1.33 7.50
C ASP A 22 11.94 0.89 6.45
N ASP A 23 11.68 -0.27 5.83
CA ASP A 23 12.57 -0.80 4.80
C ASP A 23 12.63 0.14 3.59
N LEU A 24 11.49 0.65 3.19
CA LEU A 24 11.41 1.57 2.05
C LEU A 24 12.09 2.90 2.37
N GLN A 25 11.86 3.41 3.58
CA GLN A 25 12.47 4.66 4.06
C GLN A 25 13.99 4.59 4.03
N ARG A 26 14.56 3.43 4.36
CA ARG A 26 16.01 3.25 4.33
C ARG A 26 16.58 3.35 2.91
N GLN A 27 15.79 2.98 1.92
CA GLN A 27 16.23 3.06 0.53
C GLN A 27 16.13 4.48 -0.02
N GLN A 28 15.04 5.16 0.29
CA GLN A 28 14.80 6.52 -0.18
C GLN A 28 13.79 7.20 0.73
N PRO A 29 14.08 8.42 1.21
CA PRO A 29 13.16 9.09 2.15
C PRO A 29 11.76 9.27 1.59
N ILE A 30 10.78 8.98 2.43
CA ILE A 30 9.36 9.15 2.10
C ILE A 30 8.92 10.53 2.58
N HIS A 31 8.50 11.39 1.66
CA HIS A 31 8.06 12.73 1.98
C HIS A 31 6.54 12.85 2.05
N VAL A 32 5.83 12.05 1.28
CA VAL A 32 4.36 12.03 1.26
C VAL A 32 3.89 10.60 1.31
N LEU A 33 2.98 10.31 2.22
CA LEU A 33 2.41 8.99 2.39
C LEU A 33 0.92 9.06 2.07
N ILE A 34 0.51 8.28 1.09
CA ILE A 34 -0.85 8.30 0.53
C ILE A 34 -1.54 6.98 0.89
N HIS A 35 -2.76 7.04 1.42
CA HIS A 35 -3.50 5.83 1.76
C HIS A 35 -5.00 6.04 1.68
N GLY A 36 -5.74 4.93 1.77
CA GLY A 36 -7.19 4.94 1.61
C GLY A 36 -8.00 4.99 2.89
N GLY A 37 -7.37 5.16 4.04
CA GLY A 37 -8.11 5.26 5.30
C GLY A 37 -8.58 3.92 5.85
N SER A 38 -7.76 2.88 5.76
CA SER A 38 -8.07 1.57 6.32
C SER A 38 -8.40 1.65 7.80
N GLN A 39 -9.45 0.93 8.23
CA GLN A 39 -9.83 0.87 9.64
C GLN A 39 -8.72 0.26 10.49
N HIS A 40 -8.00 -0.72 9.97
CA HIS A 40 -7.02 -1.47 10.74
C HIS A 40 -5.62 -0.88 10.67
N LEU A 41 -5.24 -0.28 9.55
CA LEU A 41 -3.89 0.21 9.35
C LEU A 41 -3.77 1.74 9.34
N GLY A 42 -4.86 2.43 9.03
CA GLY A 42 -4.82 3.88 8.79
C GLY A 42 -4.17 4.66 9.92
N GLY A 43 -4.51 4.33 11.16
CA GLY A 43 -3.94 5.00 12.33
C GLY A 43 -2.42 4.82 12.44
N ASP A 44 -1.94 3.60 12.21
CA ASP A 44 -0.50 3.32 12.27
C ASP A 44 0.25 3.93 11.09
N ILE A 45 -0.36 3.94 9.91
CA ILE A 45 0.24 4.59 8.74
C ILE A 45 0.45 6.08 9.04
N GLU A 46 -0.56 6.73 9.59
CA GLU A 46 -0.47 8.16 9.88
C GLU A 46 0.48 8.45 11.04
N ALA A 47 0.50 7.57 12.05
CA ALA A 47 1.46 7.71 13.14
C ALA A 47 2.89 7.60 12.63
N TRP A 48 3.16 6.63 11.76
CA TRP A 48 4.47 6.45 11.15
C TRP A 48 4.88 7.71 10.38
N ALA A 49 3.94 8.26 9.60
CA ALA A 49 4.22 9.47 8.82
C ALA A 49 4.59 10.65 9.73
N ARG A 50 3.85 10.83 10.82
CA ARG A 50 4.16 11.90 11.77
C ARG A 50 5.52 11.71 12.42
N GLU A 51 5.86 10.47 12.77
CA GLU A 51 7.15 10.17 13.39
C GLU A 51 8.32 10.48 12.46
N HIS A 52 8.11 10.39 11.16
CA HIS A 52 9.16 10.59 10.17
C HIS A 52 9.04 11.91 9.40
N GLY A 53 8.11 12.76 9.78
CA GLY A 53 7.95 14.07 9.14
C GLY A 53 7.39 14.01 7.73
N ALA A 54 6.66 12.95 7.38
CA ALA A 54 6.04 12.84 6.07
C ALA A 54 4.63 13.43 6.08
N ASP A 55 4.25 14.05 4.98
CA ASP A 55 2.88 14.55 4.81
C ASP A 55 1.93 13.38 4.55
N ILE A 56 0.68 13.54 4.95
CA ILE A 56 -0.35 12.50 4.84
C ILE A 56 -1.41 12.96 3.87
N VAL A 57 -1.75 12.08 2.90
CA VAL A 57 -2.89 12.31 1.99
C VAL A 57 -3.79 11.09 2.10
N ARG A 58 -5.04 11.31 2.50
CA ARG A 58 -6.00 10.23 2.73
C ARG A 58 -7.14 10.31 1.72
N TYR A 59 -7.47 9.17 1.11
CA TYR A 59 -8.56 9.06 0.14
C TYR A 59 -9.60 8.06 0.64
N PRO A 60 -10.56 8.48 1.47
CA PRO A 60 -11.56 7.54 1.98
C PRO A 60 -12.53 7.12 0.87
N PRO A 61 -12.98 5.86 0.90
CA PRO A 61 -14.00 5.41 -0.07
C PRO A 61 -15.36 6.00 0.29
N ASN A 62 -16.17 6.25 -0.73
CA ASN A 62 -17.54 6.74 -0.52
C ASN A 62 -18.52 5.58 -0.63
N TRP A 63 -18.73 4.89 0.48
CA TRP A 63 -19.60 3.73 0.53
C TRP A 63 -21.05 4.07 0.26
N GLN A 64 -21.50 5.27 0.69
CA GLN A 64 -22.87 5.69 0.49
C GLN A 64 -23.20 5.86 -0.99
N LEU A 65 -22.25 6.40 -1.74
CA LEU A 65 -22.46 6.67 -3.16
C LEU A 65 -22.20 5.45 -4.04
N HIS A 66 -21.18 4.67 -3.72
CA HIS A 66 -20.68 3.63 -4.62
C HIS A 66 -20.88 2.20 -4.14
N GLY A 67 -21.34 2.00 -2.90
CA GLY A 67 -21.58 0.66 -2.36
C GLY A 67 -20.38 -0.25 -2.51
N LYS A 68 -20.61 -1.42 -3.10
CA LYS A 68 -19.55 -2.43 -3.23
C LYS A 68 -18.37 -1.98 -4.07
N LEU A 69 -18.56 -0.99 -4.93
CA LEU A 69 -17.49 -0.49 -5.81
C LEU A 69 -16.69 0.64 -5.17
N ALA A 70 -17.01 1.02 -3.93
CA ALA A 70 -16.43 2.21 -3.31
C ALA A 70 -14.91 2.16 -3.26
N GLU A 71 -14.32 1.04 -2.82
CA GLU A 71 -12.86 0.93 -2.73
C GLU A 71 -12.22 0.89 -4.11
N ARG A 72 -12.80 0.18 -5.06
CA ARG A 72 -12.24 0.11 -6.41
C ARG A 72 -12.23 1.46 -7.09
N LEU A 73 -13.33 2.20 -6.99
CA LEU A 73 -13.41 3.54 -7.59
C LEU A 73 -12.48 4.52 -6.89
N ARG A 74 -12.41 4.44 -5.55
CA ARG A 74 -11.46 5.24 -4.78
C ARG A 74 -10.03 4.96 -5.23
N ASN A 75 -9.69 3.68 -5.44
CA ASN A 75 -8.34 3.30 -5.83
C ASN A 75 -7.95 3.90 -7.18
N VAL A 76 -8.86 3.89 -8.15
CA VAL A 76 -8.61 4.49 -9.47
C VAL A 76 -8.31 5.98 -9.33
N PHE A 77 -9.15 6.69 -8.59
CA PHE A 77 -8.98 8.12 -8.37
C PHE A 77 -7.71 8.43 -7.59
N MET A 78 -7.49 7.69 -6.50
CA MET A 78 -6.33 7.87 -5.64
C MET A 78 -5.03 7.73 -6.40
N LEU A 79 -4.93 6.67 -7.21
CA LEU A 79 -3.71 6.43 -7.98
C LEU A 79 -3.44 7.56 -8.96
N ARG A 80 -4.48 8.03 -9.64
CA ARG A 80 -4.35 9.06 -10.66
C ARG A 80 -4.08 10.43 -10.04
N ASP A 81 -4.82 10.77 -8.99
CA ASP A 81 -4.76 12.10 -8.39
C ASP A 81 -3.48 12.31 -7.58
N SER A 82 -3.06 11.30 -6.82
CA SER A 82 -1.91 11.45 -5.91
C SER A 82 -0.56 11.36 -6.61
N ARG A 83 -0.50 10.77 -7.80
CA ARG A 83 0.74 10.62 -8.58
C ARG A 83 1.90 10.07 -7.74
N PRO A 84 1.76 8.86 -7.21
CA PRO A 84 2.83 8.31 -6.40
C PRO A 84 4.05 7.93 -7.24
N ASP A 85 5.21 8.00 -6.63
CA ASP A 85 6.44 7.47 -7.24
C ASP A 85 6.50 5.96 -7.10
N THR A 86 5.97 5.45 -6.00
CA THR A 86 6.01 4.03 -5.67
C THR A 86 4.71 3.62 -4.98
N VAL A 87 4.24 2.43 -5.29
CA VAL A 87 3.12 1.81 -4.58
C VAL A 87 3.69 0.69 -3.71
N LEU A 88 3.45 0.78 -2.41
CA LEU A 88 3.85 -0.25 -1.45
C LEU A 88 2.64 -1.13 -1.19
N ALA A 89 2.73 -2.40 -1.56
CA ALA A 89 1.61 -3.33 -1.50
C ALA A 89 1.78 -4.33 -0.36
N LEU A 90 0.81 -4.36 0.54
CA LEU A 90 0.66 -5.39 1.55
C LEU A 90 -0.40 -6.39 1.06
N PRO A 91 -0.57 -7.54 1.74
CA PRO A 91 -1.55 -8.52 1.28
C PRO A 91 -2.94 -7.95 1.12
N GLY A 92 -3.61 -8.31 0.02
CA GLY A 92 -4.95 -7.84 -0.26
C GLY A 92 -5.67 -8.74 -1.25
N GLY A 93 -6.92 -8.39 -1.53
CA GLY A 93 -7.76 -9.14 -2.45
C GLY A 93 -7.82 -8.52 -3.84
N ASP A 94 -8.97 -8.71 -4.50
CA ASP A 94 -9.12 -8.32 -5.92
C ASP A 94 -8.94 -6.82 -6.15
N ASP A 95 -9.46 -5.99 -5.25
CA ASP A 95 -9.35 -4.54 -5.42
C ASP A 95 -7.89 -4.09 -5.30
N THR A 96 -7.14 -4.72 -4.39
CA THR A 96 -5.70 -4.45 -4.27
C THR A 96 -4.96 -4.88 -5.52
N GLU A 97 -5.24 -6.08 -6.02
CA GLU A 97 -4.58 -6.59 -7.22
C GLU A 97 -4.89 -5.72 -8.44
N GLU A 98 -6.11 -5.23 -8.55
CA GLU A 98 -6.49 -4.35 -9.64
C GLU A 98 -5.72 -3.02 -9.57
N LEU A 99 -5.57 -2.47 -8.37
CA LEU A 99 -4.78 -1.26 -8.17
C LEU A 99 -3.33 -1.46 -8.61
N LEU A 100 -2.74 -2.60 -8.23
CA LEU A 100 -1.36 -2.90 -8.61
C LEU A 100 -1.20 -3.05 -10.11
N ALA A 101 -2.17 -3.69 -10.77
CA ALA A 101 -2.14 -3.83 -12.22
C ALA A 101 -2.18 -2.45 -12.90
N ARG A 102 -3.02 -1.55 -12.41
CA ARG A 102 -3.10 -0.19 -12.94
C ARG A 102 -1.81 0.58 -12.71
N ALA A 103 -1.20 0.43 -11.55
CA ALA A 103 0.07 1.10 -11.23
C ALA A 103 1.17 0.63 -12.19
N ARG A 104 1.27 -0.68 -12.38
CA ARG A 104 2.26 -1.24 -13.30
C ARG A 104 2.02 -0.78 -14.74
N GLY A 105 0.76 -0.76 -15.15
CA GLY A 105 0.40 -0.29 -16.49
C GLY A 105 0.72 1.17 -16.72
N ALA A 106 0.75 1.96 -15.65
CA ALA A 106 1.11 3.38 -15.71
C ALA A 106 2.62 3.62 -15.53
N GLY A 107 3.40 2.56 -15.42
CA GLY A 107 4.85 2.69 -15.25
C GLY A 107 5.28 3.06 -13.84
N ILE A 108 4.41 2.91 -12.86
CA ILE A 108 4.73 3.22 -11.46
C ILE A 108 5.35 2.01 -10.80
N ALA A 109 6.44 2.21 -10.06
CA ALA A 109 7.10 1.12 -9.35
C ALA A 109 6.18 0.52 -8.28
N VAL A 110 6.15 -0.81 -8.20
CA VAL A 110 5.36 -1.52 -7.20
C VAL A 110 6.30 -2.38 -6.35
N VAL A 111 6.27 -2.15 -5.04
CA VAL A 111 7.04 -2.94 -4.08
C VAL A 111 6.06 -3.76 -3.27
N CYS A 112 6.18 -5.09 -3.34
CA CYS A 112 5.28 -5.98 -2.62
C CYS A 112 5.95 -6.47 -1.35
N SER A 113 5.28 -6.24 -0.21
CA SER A 113 5.73 -6.74 1.08
C SER A 113 4.67 -7.70 1.62
N ARG A 114 4.39 -8.71 0.81
CA ARG A 114 3.31 -9.61 1.10
C ARG A 114 3.75 -10.90 1.70
N GLN A 115 4.87 -11.11 2.06
CA GLN A 115 5.26 -12.24 2.51
C GLN A 115 5.39 -12.71 3.54
N PRO A 116 5.44 -13.18 3.85
CA PRO A 116 5.63 -13.74 4.66
C PRO A 116 5.92 -14.82 5.09
N TRP A 117 6.07 -15.11 5.23
CA TRP A 117 6.19 -16.18 5.40
C TRP A 117 7.26 -16.66 6.05
N ALA A 118 7.12 -16.71 6.79
CA ALA A 118 7.85 -16.89 7.55
C ALA A 118 8.65 -18.01 7.52
N GLY A 119 8.91 -18.24 7.49
CA GLY A 119 9.45 -19.18 7.43
C GLY A 119 10.13 -19.88 6.67
N LYS A 120 10.19 -19.98 6.25
CA LYS A 120 10.63 -20.44 5.57
C LYS A 120 10.96 -20.22 4.49
N THR A 121 11.34 -20.42 4.10
CA THR A 121 11.65 -20.15 3.02
C THR A 121 11.88 -20.31 2.08
N PRO A 122 11.93 -20.48 1.53
CA PRO A 122 12.07 -20.40 0.50
C PRO A 122 12.22 -20.60 -0.38
N THR A 123 12.40 -20.96 -0.55
CA THR A 123 12.41 -20.98 -1.30
C THR A 123 12.11 -20.88 -2.20
N HIS A 124 12.38 -21.05 -2.32
CA HIS A 124 12.02 -20.73 -3.00
C HIS A 124 11.83 -20.24 -3.64
N SER A 125 12.04 -20.45 -3.78
CA SER A 125 11.80 -19.92 -4.22
C SER A 125 11.49 -19.69 -4.93
N PHE A 126 11.61 -19.94 -5.00
CA PHE A 126 11.26 -19.52 -5.50
C PHE A 126 10.97 -18.97 -6.06
N LEU A 127 11.22 -19.08 -6.12
CA LEU A 127 10.94 -18.36 -6.43
C LEU A 127 10.64 -17.61 -6.80
N PRO A 128 10.62 -17.50 -6.87
CA PRO A 128 10.36 -16.51 -7.08
C PRO A 128 9.97 -15.77 -7.46
N ARG A 129 10.17 -15.55 -7.27
CA ARG A 129 9.77 -14.72 -7.39
C ARG A 129 9.43 -13.93 -7.80
N ARG A 130 9.62 -13.86 -7.76
CA ARG A 130 9.22 -12.96 -7.99
C ARG A 130 8.99 -12.29 -7.88
N GLU A 131 9.23 -12.09 -7.60
CA GLU A 131 8.94 -11.21 -7.38
C GLU A 131 8.76 -10.82 -7.22
#